data_9df4b3826733901f426a6fefaae596e4
#
_entry.id   9df4b3826733901f426a6fefaae596e4
#
_cell.length_a   1.000
_cell.length_b   1.000
_cell.length_c   1.000
_cell.angle_alpha   90.00
_cell.angle_beta   90.00
_cell.angle_gamma   90.00
#
_symmetry.space_group_name_H-M   'P 1'
#
loop_
_entity.id
_entity.type
_entity.pdbx_description
1 polymer ?
#
loop_
_entity_poly.entity_id
_entity_poly.type
_entity_poly.pdbx_seq_one_letter_code
_entity_poly.pdbx_strand_id
1 'polypeptide(L)' 'MTTETLVKQICKEQGISVAKLAAALGQSRQNFYKKLQRDTLTAQEWQEAAKVLGVEFDHGFVLPDGTRMGVSEKREKR' A
#
# COMPACT_ATOMS: atom_id res chain seq x y z
N MET A 1 -0.45 -0.73 12.71
CA MET A 1 -0.38 0.21 11.59
C MET A 1 -1.65 0.07 10.75
N THR A 2 -2.28 1.18 10.44
CA THR A 2 -3.48 1.15 9.61
C THR A 2 -3.10 1.09 8.13
N THR A 3 -4.08 0.73 7.29
CA THR A 3 -3.86 0.70 5.85
C THR A 3 -3.42 2.06 5.33
N GLU A 4 -4.08 3.13 5.78
CA GLU A 4 -3.73 4.47 5.36
C GLU A 4 -2.29 4.81 5.74
N THR A 5 -1.90 4.52 6.98
CA THR A 5 -0.55 4.79 7.45
C THR A 5 0.47 3.98 6.66
N LEU A 6 0.17 2.71 6.41
CA LEU A 6 1.08 1.86 5.66
C LEU A 6 1.32 2.40 4.25
N VAL A 7 0.24 2.75 3.54
CA VAL A 7 0.37 3.23 2.17
C VAL A 7 1.12 4.56 2.13
N LYS A 8 0.83 5.46 3.07
CA LYS A 8 1.55 6.72 3.12
C LYS A 8 3.04 6.50 3.36
N GLN A 9 3.37 5.59 4.26
CA GLN A 9 4.76 5.33 4.57
C GLN A 9 5.51 4.69 3.42
N ILE A 10 4.91 3.69 2.75
CA ILE A 10 5.59 3.04 1.63
C ILE A 10 5.74 4.01 0.46
N CYS A 11 4.77 4.88 0.25
CA CYS A 11 4.90 5.92 -0.78
C CYS A 11 6.08 6.83 -0.48
N LYS A 12 6.22 7.23 0.77
CA LYS A 12 7.33 8.09 1.18
C LYS A 12 8.67 7.39 0.97
N GLU A 13 8.76 6.11 1.34
CA GLU A 13 9.98 5.34 1.18
C GLU A 13 10.39 5.21 -0.28
N GLN A 14 9.41 5.08 -1.17
CA GLN A 14 9.68 4.90 -2.59
C GLN A 14 9.67 6.20 -3.38
N GLY A 15 9.43 7.34 -2.72
CA GLY A 15 9.47 8.64 -3.40
C GLY A 15 8.30 8.88 -4.34
N ILE A 16 7.16 8.27 -4.08
CA ILE A 16 5.96 8.41 -4.92
C ILE A 16 4.85 8.98 -4.06
N SER A 17 4.18 10.03 -4.55
CA SER A 17 3.06 10.61 -3.79
C SER A 17 1.85 9.68 -3.84
N VAL A 18 1.00 9.77 -2.82
CA VAL A 18 -0.23 8.98 -2.79
C VAL A 18 -1.13 9.38 -3.96
N ALA A 19 -1.15 10.66 -4.31
CA ALA A 19 -1.94 11.13 -5.45
C ALA A 19 -1.45 10.49 -6.75
N LYS A 20 -0.15 10.37 -6.92
CA LYS A 20 0.41 9.74 -8.11
C LYS A 20 0.09 8.25 -8.15
N LEU A 21 0.16 7.60 -7.00
CA LEU A 21 -0.21 6.19 -6.90
C LEU A 21 -1.68 5.99 -7.29
N ALA A 22 -2.57 6.83 -6.77
CA ALA A 22 -3.98 6.75 -7.11
C ALA A 22 -4.21 6.90 -8.60
N ALA A 23 -3.56 7.89 -9.22
CA ALA A 23 -3.69 8.11 -10.66
C ALA A 23 -3.20 6.91 -11.45
N ALA A 24 -2.11 6.28 -11.02
CA ALA A 24 -1.58 5.10 -11.69
C ALA A 24 -2.54 3.92 -11.59
N LEU A 25 -3.37 3.88 -10.55
CA LEU A 25 -4.38 2.84 -10.38
C LEU A 25 -5.70 3.21 -11.07
N GLY A 26 -5.75 4.34 -11.76
CA GLY A 26 -6.96 4.78 -12.45
C GLY A 26 -8.03 5.33 -11.53
N GLN A 27 -7.65 5.82 -10.37
CA GLN A 27 -8.58 6.33 -9.37
C GLN A 27 -8.26 7.78 -9.04
N SER A 28 -9.29 8.51 -8.62
CA SER A 28 -9.05 9.85 -8.12
C SER A 28 -8.40 9.75 -6.74
N ARG A 29 -7.64 10.78 -6.39
CA ARG A 29 -7.00 10.86 -5.09
C ARG A 29 -8.03 10.73 -3.97
N GLN A 30 -9.17 11.39 -4.13
CA GLN A 30 -10.21 11.39 -3.12
C GLN A 30 -10.80 10.00 -2.92
N ASN A 31 -11.12 9.31 -4.01
CA ASN A 31 -11.64 7.95 -3.92
C ASN A 31 -10.63 7.00 -3.30
N PHE A 32 -9.38 7.13 -3.68
CA PHE A 32 -8.33 6.27 -3.15
C PHE A 32 -8.18 6.48 -1.64
N TYR A 33 -8.17 7.73 -1.19
CA TYR A 33 -8.10 8.03 0.25
C TYR A 33 -9.27 7.45 1.01
N LYS A 34 -10.48 7.50 0.45
CA LYS A 34 -11.64 6.90 1.09
C LYS A 34 -11.45 5.41 1.28
N LYS A 35 -10.91 4.74 0.27
CA LYS A 35 -10.63 3.30 0.37
C LYS A 35 -9.61 3.00 1.45
N LEU A 36 -8.58 3.83 1.55
CA LEU A 36 -7.57 3.65 2.59
C LEU A 36 -8.17 3.81 3.98
N GLN A 37 -9.02 4.81 4.16
CA GLN A 37 -9.64 5.07 5.45
C GLN A 37 -10.61 3.98 5.85
N ARG A 38 -11.30 3.38 4.88
CA ARG A 38 -12.27 2.32 5.13
C ARG A 38 -11.65 0.93 5.10
N ASP A 39 -10.39 0.85 4.73
CA ASP A 39 -9.68 -0.42 4.63
C ASP A 39 -10.39 -1.38 3.65
N THR A 40 -10.74 -0.84 2.48
CA THR A 40 -11.52 -1.59 1.48
C THR A 40 -10.74 -1.88 0.20
N LEU A 41 -9.41 -1.80 0.24
CA LEU A 41 -8.61 -2.16 -0.93
C LEU A 41 -8.72 -3.65 -1.20
N THR A 42 -8.97 -4.00 -2.47
CA THR A 42 -9.00 -5.40 -2.87
C THR A 42 -7.58 -5.94 -3.01
N ALA A 43 -7.48 -7.29 -3.02
CA ALA A 43 -6.18 -7.92 -3.23
C ALA A 43 -5.54 -7.47 -4.53
N GLN A 44 -6.35 -7.31 -5.58
CA GLN A 44 -5.84 -6.85 -6.87
C GLN A 44 -5.30 -5.43 -6.76
N GLU A 45 -6.00 -4.55 -6.07
CA GLU A 45 -5.53 -3.17 -5.87
C GLU A 45 -4.23 -3.14 -5.09
N TRP A 46 -4.10 -3.98 -4.08
CA TRP A 46 -2.85 -4.09 -3.34
C TRP A 46 -1.70 -4.51 -4.24
N GLN A 47 -1.93 -5.52 -5.09
CA GLN A 47 -0.89 -5.99 -5.99
C GLN A 47 -0.51 -4.95 -7.03
N GLU A 48 -1.49 -4.23 -7.57
CA GLU A 48 -1.21 -3.16 -8.52
C GLU A 48 -0.44 -2.03 -7.88
N ALA A 49 -0.80 -1.67 -6.65
CA ALA A 49 -0.07 -0.65 -5.92
C ALA A 49 1.39 -1.07 -5.71
N ALA A 50 1.60 -2.34 -5.37
CA ALA A 50 2.96 -2.83 -5.16
C ALA A 50 3.78 -2.72 -6.43
N LYS A 51 3.19 -3.01 -7.59
CA LYS A 51 3.89 -2.88 -8.86
C LYS A 51 4.30 -1.44 -9.14
N VAL A 52 3.38 -0.50 -8.90
CA VAL A 52 3.66 0.92 -9.12
C VAL A 52 4.75 1.41 -8.19
N LEU A 53 4.74 0.91 -6.95
CA LEU A 53 5.71 1.32 -5.94
C LEU A 53 7.05 0.61 -6.08
N GLY A 54 7.14 -0.40 -6.94
CA GLY A 54 8.39 -1.12 -7.14
C GLY A 54 8.72 -2.07 -5.99
N VAL A 55 7.70 -2.58 -5.31
CA VAL A 55 7.88 -3.52 -4.19
C VAL A 55 7.03 -4.75 -4.43
N GLU A 56 7.27 -5.79 -3.66
CA GLU A 56 6.44 -7.00 -3.73
C GLU A 56 5.34 -6.94 -2.69
N PHE A 57 4.25 -7.62 -2.98
CA PHE A 57 3.16 -7.74 -2.02
C PHE A 57 3.04 -9.20 -1.59
N ASP A 58 3.24 -9.44 -0.28
CA ASP A 58 3.14 -10.76 0.32
C ASP A 58 2.62 -10.58 1.74
N HIS A 59 1.30 -10.49 1.89
CA HIS A 59 0.64 -10.15 3.14
C HIS A 59 1.08 -8.78 3.67
N GLY A 60 1.55 -7.93 2.79
CA GLY A 60 2.12 -6.62 3.06
C GLY A 60 3.06 -6.30 1.94
N PHE A 61 3.77 -5.22 2.05
CA PHE A 61 4.75 -4.85 1.03
C PHE A 61 6.12 -5.39 1.42
N VAL A 62 6.86 -5.86 0.43
CA VAL A 62 8.26 -6.28 0.62
C VAL A 62 9.11 -5.32 -0.20
N LEU A 63 9.97 -4.57 0.47
CA LEU A 63 10.82 -3.60 -0.19
C LEU A 63 12.00 -4.29 -0.88
N PRO A 64 12.68 -3.60 -1.81
CA PRO A 64 13.81 -4.22 -2.52
C PRO A 64 14.94 -4.71 -1.61
N ASP A 65 15.09 -4.14 -0.42
CA ASP A 65 16.12 -4.57 0.51
C ASP A 65 15.67 -5.75 1.39
N GLY A 66 14.45 -6.24 1.17
CA GLY A 66 13.92 -7.36 1.94
C GLY A 66 13.10 -6.97 3.15
N THR A 67 13.01 -5.68 3.45
CA THR A 67 12.21 -5.20 4.58
C THR A 67 10.73 -5.41 4.31
N ARG A 68 9.99 -5.86 5.31
CA ARG A 68 8.56 -6.09 5.16
C ARG A 68 7.77 -5.03 5.91
N MET A 69 6.69 -4.57 5.30
CA MET A 69 5.76 -3.61 5.90
C MET A 69 4.34 -4.12 5.70
N GLY A 70 3.63 -4.38 6.77
CA GLY A 70 2.26 -4.90 6.71
C GLY A 70 1.34 -4.18 7.65
N VAL A 71 0.04 -4.42 7.45
CA VAL A 71 -0.97 -3.79 8.26
C VAL A 71 -1.28 -4.58 9.50
N SER A 72 -1.17 -5.84 9.39
CA SER A 72 -1.56 -6.72 10.43
C SER A 72 -0.57 -6.90 11.45
N GLU A 73 -0.83 -6.96 12.38
CA GLU A 73 -0.17 -7.43 13.18
C GLU A 73 -0.50 -8.60 13.77
N LYS A 74 -1.03 -9.11 13.80
CA LYS A 74 -1.39 -10.08 14.46
C LYS A 74 -1.05 -11.26 14.21
N ARG A 75 -0.74 -11.59 13.94
CA ARG A 75 -0.62 -12.71 13.72
C ARG A 75 0.43 -13.31 13.75
N GLU A 76 0.63 -12.96 13.72
CA GLU A 76 1.32 -13.47 13.78
C GLU A 76 1.97 -14.18 14.14
N LYS A 77 2.07 -14.44 14.37
CA LYS A 77 2.46 -15.14 14.75
C LYS A 77 2.83 -15.96 14.63
N ARG A 78 3.13 -16.30 14.42
CA ARG A 78 3.35 -17.14 14.28
C ARG A 78 3.64 -17.47 14.45
#